data_2770746289845a69df16bb7c339508ab
#
_entry.id   2770746289845a69df16bb7c339508ab
#
_cell.length_a   1.000
_cell.length_b   1.000
_cell.length_c   1.000
_cell.angle_alpha   90.00
_cell.angle_beta   90.00
_cell.angle_gamma   90.00
#
_symmetry.space_group_name_H-M   'P 1'
#
loop_
_entity.id
_entity.type
_entity.pdbx_description
1 polymer ?
#
loop_
_entity_poly.entity_id
_entity_poly.type
_entity_poly.pdbx_seq_one_letter_code
_entity_poly.pdbx_strand_id
1 'polypeptide(L)'
;MDTEFLLQELAKGSALEPFGALISPLQEHDRARGSDLVRTLKTYFVTGTNASEAADRLFLHRNSMIYRLERIQTLTGLDLKDDRVALALQLGLLASERGDQDATEHP
;
A
#
# COMPACT_ATOMS: atom_id res chain seq x y z
N MET A 1 17.45 -3.05 19.18
CA MET A 1 16.32 -3.85 18.69
C MET A 1 15.99 -3.40 17.28
N ASP A 2 15.81 -4.33 16.40
CA ASP A 2 15.60 -4.10 14.97
C ASP A 2 14.21 -3.51 14.72
N THR A 3 14.14 -2.41 13.98
CA THR A 3 12.87 -1.78 13.60
C THR A 3 11.99 -2.75 12.80
N GLU A 4 12.59 -3.50 11.89
CA GLU A 4 11.87 -4.50 11.09
C GLU A 4 11.20 -5.55 11.99
N PHE A 5 11.92 -6.03 12.99
CA PHE A 5 11.38 -7.00 13.95
C PHE A 5 10.16 -6.42 14.70
N LEU A 6 10.26 -5.17 15.14
CA LEU A 6 9.16 -4.52 15.86
C LEU A 6 7.92 -4.37 14.99
N LEU A 7 8.11 -3.99 13.73
CA LEU A 7 7.00 -3.87 12.77
C LEU A 7 6.36 -5.23 12.50
N GLN A 8 7.16 -6.27 12.37
CA GLN A 8 6.66 -7.62 12.16
C GLN A 8 5.87 -8.12 13.36
N GLU A 9 6.34 -7.85 14.57
CA GLU A 9 5.62 -8.22 15.80
C GLU A 9 4.29 -7.49 15.90
N LEU A 10 4.26 -6.20 15.55
CA LEU A 10 3.02 -5.42 15.52
C LEU A 10 2.02 -6.02 14.53
N ALA A 11 2.50 -6.44 13.37
CA ALA A 11 1.67 -7.00 12.31
C ALA A 11 1.06 -8.36 12.70
N LYS A 12 1.70 -9.12 13.57
CA LYS A 12 1.20 -10.43 14.01
C LYS A 12 -0.03 -10.34 14.90
N GLY A 13 -0.22 -9.20 15.58
CA GLY A 13 -1.39 -8.98 16.41
C GLY A 13 -2.57 -8.48 15.58
N SER A 14 -3.69 -8.22 16.26
CA SER A 14 -4.90 -7.70 15.61
C SER A 14 -4.91 -6.17 15.51
N ALA A 15 -3.89 -5.50 16.04
CA ALA A 15 -3.85 -4.04 16.10
C ALA A 15 -3.90 -3.37 14.73
N LEU A 16 -3.35 -4.01 13.70
CA LEU A 16 -3.30 -3.46 12.34
C LEU A 16 -4.51 -3.80 11.48
N GLU A 17 -5.40 -4.67 11.94
CA GLU A 17 -6.57 -5.06 11.15
C GLU A 17 -7.40 -3.88 10.64
N PRO A 18 -7.72 -2.87 11.50
CA PRO A 18 -8.49 -1.72 11.02
C PRO A 18 -7.79 -0.95 9.89
N PHE A 19 -6.45 -0.92 9.92
CA PHE A 19 -5.67 -0.24 8.87
C PHE A 19 -5.71 -1.02 7.56
N GLY A 20 -5.77 -2.35 7.63
CA GLY A 20 -5.90 -3.19 6.44
C GLY A 20 -7.16 -2.87 5.64
N ALA A 21 -8.22 -2.45 6.31
CA ALA A 21 -9.47 -2.06 5.65
C ALA A 21 -9.28 -0.85 4.73
N LEU A 22 -8.28 0.00 4.98
CA LEU A 22 -7.98 1.14 4.12
C LEU A 22 -7.43 0.70 2.75
N ILE A 23 -6.79 -0.46 2.70
CA ILE A 23 -6.18 -1.01 1.49
C ILE A 23 -7.18 -1.85 0.69
N SER A 24 -8.24 -2.34 1.33
CA SER A 24 -9.21 -3.22 0.68
C SER A 24 -9.79 -2.67 -0.63
N PRO A 25 -10.15 -1.38 -0.74
CA PRO A 25 -10.65 -0.85 -2.02
C PRO A 25 -9.64 -1.00 -3.16
N LEU A 26 -8.35 -0.88 -2.86
CA LEU A 26 -7.30 -1.03 -3.86
C LEU A 26 -7.13 -2.50 -4.26
N GLN A 27 -7.18 -3.40 -3.29
CA GLN A 27 -7.09 -4.83 -3.55
C GLN A 27 -8.24 -5.31 -4.43
N GLU A 28 -9.45 -4.85 -4.15
CA GLU A 28 -10.62 -5.20 -4.94
C GLU A 28 -10.53 -4.65 -6.36
N HIS A 29 -10.09 -3.42 -6.51
CA HIS A 29 -9.91 -2.81 -7.82
C HIS A 29 -8.87 -3.59 -8.62
N ASP A 30 -7.75 -3.95 -8.00
CA ASP A 30 -6.69 -4.71 -8.67
C ASP A 30 -7.20 -6.06 -9.14
N ARG A 31 -7.96 -6.75 -8.30
CA ARG A 31 -8.52 -8.06 -8.64
C ARG A 31 -9.55 -7.96 -9.77
N ALA A 32 -10.43 -6.97 -9.69
CA ALA A 32 -11.51 -6.82 -10.66
C ALA A 32 -11.04 -6.31 -12.02
N ARG A 33 -10.00 -5.47 -12.03
CA ARG A 33 -9.55 -4.78 -13.24
C ARG A 33 -8.18 -5.19 -13.75
N GLY A 34 -7.50 -6.09 -13.03
CA GLY A 34 -6.13 -6.44 -13.37
C GLY A 34 -5.16 -5.29 -13.22
N SER A 35 -5.45 -4.35 -12.33
CA SER A 35 -4.60 -3.20 -12.07
C SER A 35 -3.54 -3.53 -11.01
N ASP A 36 -2.68 -2.57 -10.70
CA ASP A 36 -1.51 -2.76 -9.84
C ASP A 36 -1.38 -1.60 -8.84
N LEU A 37 -2.51 -1.18 -8.26
CA LEU A 37 -2.55 0.00 -7.40
C LEU A 37 -1.90 -0.23 -6.04
N VAL A 38 -2.05 -1.44 -5.47
CA VAL A 38 -1.41 -1.76 -4.19
C VAL A 38 0.11 -1.69 -4.33
N ARG A 39 0.65 -2.29 -5.37
CA ARG A 39 2.09 -2.23 -5.65
C ARG A 39 2.56 -0.81 -5.94
N THR A 40 1.76 -0.04 -6.66
CA THR A 40 2.04 1.36 -6.96
C THR A 40 2.17 2.18 -5.67
N LEU A 41 1.23 2.01 -4.75
CA LEU A 41 1.23 2.72 -3.47
C LEU A 41 2.43 2.31 -2.62
N LYS A 42 2.72 1.01 -2.56
CA LYS A 42 3.87 0.51 -1.82
C LYS A 42 5.18 1.11 -2.36
N THR A 43 5.35 1.12 -3.68
CA THR A 43 6.54 1.68 -4.31
C THR A 43 6.65 3.18 -4.04
N TYR A 44 5.53 3.89 -4.06
CA TYR A 44 5.49 5.31 -3.73
C TYR A 44 6.05 5.58 -2.32
N PHE A 45 5.63 4.80 -1.33
CA PHE A 45 6.13 4.97 0.03
C PHE A 45 7.59 4.52 0.19
N VAL A 46 7.98 3.43 -0.46
CA VAL A 46 9.36 2.93 -0.40
C VAL A 46 10.35 3.96 -0.96
N THR A 47 9.93 4.76 -1.92
CA THR A 47 10.76 5.82 -2.50
C THR A 47 10.64 7.16 -1.75
N GLY A 48 10.06 7.15 -0.55
CA GLY A 48 9.91 8.36 0.25
C GLY A 48 8.91 9.35 -0.34
N THR A 49 7.82 8.85 -0.90
CA THR A 49 6.77 9.63 -1.57
C THR A 49 7.28 10.42 -2.79
N ASN A 50 8.31 9.90 -3.43
CA ASN A 50 8.86 10.49 -4.65
C ASN A 50 8.19 9.83 -5.86
N ALA A 51 7.25 10.52 -6.47
CA ALA A 51 6.48 10.00 -7.60
C ALA A 51 7.34 9.70 -8.82
N SER A 52 8.34 10.51 -9.08
CA SER A 52 9.25 10.32 -10.23
C SER A 52 10.08 9.06 -10.07
N GLU A 53 10.66 8.86 -8.88
CA GLU A 53 11.45 7.67 -8.60
C GLU A 53 10.57 6.42 -8.59
N ALA A 54 9.37 6.51 -8.04
CA ALA A 54 8.42 5.41 -8.05
C ALA A 54 8.03 5.02 -9.49
N ALA A 55 7.79 6.01 -10.35
CA ALA A 55 7.50 5.78 -11.76
C ALA A 55 8.65 5.03 -12.44
N ASP A 56 9.88 5.45 -12.19
CA ASP A 56 11.07 4.80 -12.75
C ASP A 56 11.15 3.32 -12.31
N ARG A 57 10.93 3.05 -11.03
CA ARG A 57 10.96 1.67 -10.50
C ARG A 57 9.87 0.80 -11.08
N LEU A 58 8.72 1.39 -11.41
CA LEU A 58 7.57 0.67 -11.96
C LEU A 58 7.58 0.65 -13.49
N PHE A 59 8.57 1.24 -14.12
CA PHE A 59 8.66 1.38 -15.58
C PHE A 59 7.45 2.09 -16.17
N LEU A 60 6.97 3.14 -15.45
CA LEU A 60 5.82 3.92 -15.86
C LEU A 60 6.24 5.31 -16.33
N HIS A 61 5.50 5.83 -17.31
CA HIS A 61 5.57 7.25 -17.62
C HIS A 61 5.03 8.06 -16.44
N ARG A 62 5.58 9.26 -16.24
CA ARG A 62 5.17 10.16 -15.15
C ARG A 62 3.66 10.37 -15.10
N ASN A 63 3.03 10.57 -16.25
CA ASN A 63 1.58 10.82 -16.30
C ASN A 63 0.79 9.61 -15.85
N SER A 64 1.25 8.40 -16.16
CA SER A 64 0.63 7.16 -15.69
C SER A 64 0.74 7.04 -14.18
N MET A 65 1.88 7.42 -13.62
CA MET A 65 2.08 7.41 -12.18
C MET A 65 1.14 8.38 -11.48
N ILE A 66 1.02 9.60 -11.98
CA ILE A 66 0.11 10.61 -11.44
C ILE A 66 -1.33 10.12 -11.50
N TYR A 67 -1.74 9.54 -12.62
CA TYR A 67 -3.08 8.97 -12.77
C TYR A 67 -3.35 7.90 -11.73
N ARG A 68 -2.40 6.98 -11.50
CA ARG A 68 -2.56 5.92 -10.51
C ARG A 68 -2.68 6.48 -9.09
N LEU A 69 -1.87 7.48 -8.74
CA LEU A 69 -1.94 8.10 -7.42
C LEU A 69 -3.29 8.81 -7.20
N GLU A 70 -3.79 9.50 -8.21
CA GLU A 70 -5.12 10.13 -8.15
C GLU A 70 -6.21 9.07 -8.00
N ARG A 71 -6.08 7.96 -8.72
CA ARG A 71 -7.03 6.85 -8.62
C ARG A 71 -7.06 6.26 -7.22
N ILE A 72 -5.88 6.09 -6.61
CA ILE A 72 -5.76 5.61 -5.24
C ILE A 72 -6.51 6.55 -4.29
N GLN A 73 -6.33 7.86 -4.43
CA GLN A 73 -7.03 8.83 -3.60
C GLN A 73 -8.54 8.78 -3.80
N THR A 74 -8.99 8.61 -5.03
CA THR A 74 -10.42 8.48 -5.33
C THR A 74 -11.02 7.24 -4.68
N LEU A 75 -10.34 6.10 -4.80
CA LEU A 75 -10.85 4.82 -4.28
C LEU A 75 -10.85 4.76 -2.76
N THR A 76 -9.85 5.34 -2.12
CA THR A 76 -9.74 5.33 -0.66
C THR A 76 -10.45 6.51 0.01
N GLY A 77 -10.67 7.58 -0.72
CA GLY A 77 -11.19 8.83 -0.16
C GLY A 77 -10.17 9.56 0.70
N LEU A 78 -8.88 9.25 0.56
CA LEU A 78 -7.83 9.77 1.43
C LEU A 78 -6.83 10.62 0.63
N ASP A 79 -6.25 11.64 1.28
CA ASP A 79 -5.25 12.51 0.69
C ASP A 79 -3.84 11.96 1.01
N LEU A 80 -3.12 11.55 -0.03
CA LEU A 80 -1.77 10.98 0.12
C LEU A 80 -0.74 12.00 0.63
N LYS A 81 -1.04 13.28 0.59
CA LYS A 81 -0.15 14.33 1.09
C LYS A 81 -0.30 14.56 2.60
N ASP A 82 -1.34 14.02 3.19
CA ASP A 82 -1.53 14.11 4.64
C ASP A 82 -0.65 13.07 5.33
N ASP A 83 0.23 13.51 6.21
CA ASP A 83 1.20 12.65 6.90
C ASP A 83 0.52 11.55 7.72
N ARG A 84 -0.62 11.83 8.32
CA ARG A 84 -1.35 10.83 9.11
C ARG A 84 -1.97 9.78 8.21
N VAL A 85 -2.48 10.20 7.06
CA VAL A 85 -2.99 9.27 6.05
C VAL A 85 -1.87 8.38 5.54
N ALA A 86 -0.72 8.98 5.22
CA ALA A 86 0.44 8.22 4.75
C ALA A 86 0.85 7.16 5.77
N LEU A 87 0.90 7.51 7.05
CA LEU A 87 1.22 6.53 8.09
C LEU A 87 0.18 5.43 8.17
N ALA A 88 -1.11 5.78 8.18
CA ALA A 88 -2.20 4.81 8.26
C ALA A 88 -2.17 3.84 7.06
N LEU A 89 -1.92 4.35 5.85
CA LEU A 89 -1.84 3.51 4.66
C LEU A 89 -0.63 2.58 4.70
N GLN A 90 0.50 3.04 5.22
CA GLN A 90 1.68 2.18 5.39
C GLN A 90 1.42 1.05 6.38
N LEU A 91 0.72 1.33 7.47
CA LEU A 91 0.30 0.29 8.41
C LEU A 91 -0.68 -0.67 7.76
N GLY A 92 -1.58 -0.16 6.92
CA GLY A 92 -2.51 -0.98 6.17
C GLY A 92 -1.82 -1.91 5.18
N LEU A 93 -0.79 -1.41 4.49
CA LEU A 93 0.01 -2.23 3.58
C LEU A 93 0.73 -3.36 4.33
N LEU A 94 1.25 -3.06 5.52
CA LEU A 94 1.91 -4.06 6.35
C LEU A 94 0.92 -5.15 6.77
N ALA A 95 -0.28 -4.79 7.19
CA ALA A 95 -1.33 -5.74 7.54
C ALA A 95 -1.73 -6.59 6.33
N SER A 96 -1.84 -5.97 5.16
CA SER A 96 -2.21 -6.61 3.91
C SER A 96 -1.17 -7.65 3.48
N GLU A 97 0.11 -7.32 3.59
CA GLU A 97 1.21 -8.25 3.26
C GLU A 97 1.17 -9.49 4.13
N ARG A 98 0.87 -9.32 5.41
CA ARG A 98 0.74 -10.45 6.32
C ARG A 98 -0.42 -11.35 5.92
N GLY A 99 -1.57 -10.75 5.57
CA GLY A 99 -2.72 -11.51 5.09
C GLY A 99 -2.40 -12.32 3.85
N ASP A 100 -1.68 -11.74 2.91
CA ASP A 100 -1.24 -12.42 1.69
C ASP A 100 -0.29 -13.59 2.01
N GLN A 101 0.64 -13.39 2.95
CA GLN A 101 1.56 -14.45 3.39
C GLN A 101 0.80 -15.60 4.04
N ASP A 102 -0.16 -15.29 4.90
CA ASP A 102 -0.99 -16.31 5.55
C ASP A 102 -1.80 -17.08 4.49
N ALA A 103 -2.32 -16.40 3.49
CA ALA A 103 -3.06 -17.02 2.41
C ALA A 103 -2.16 -17.93 1.55
N THR A 104 -0.90 -17.57 1.37
CA THR A 104 0.06 -18.32 0.56
C THR A 104 0.54 -19.60 1.26
N GLU A 105 0.52 -19.62 2.59
CA GLU A 105 0.94 -20.76 3.38
C GLU A 105 -0.11 -21.88 3.47
N HIS A 106 -1.32 -21.59 3.05
CA HIS A 106 -2.36 -22.62 3.00
C HIS A 106 -2.27 -23.43 1.72
N PRO A 107 -2.06 -24.73 1.83
CA PRO A 107 -2.03 -25.62 0.67
C PRO A 107 -3.39 -25.69 -0.03
#